data_fa14de54693acbaeb7deb65eaef7ec6c
#
_entry.id   fa14de54693acbaeb7deb65eaef7ec6c
#
_cell.length_a   1.000
_cell.length_b   1.000
_cell.length_c   1.000
_cell.angle_alpha   90.00
_cell.angle_beta   90.00
_cell.angle_gamma   90.00
#
_symmetry.space_group_name_H-M   'P 1'
#
loop_
_entity.id
_entity.type
_entity.pdbx_description
1 polymer ?
#
loop_
_entity_poly.entity_id
_entity_poly.type
_entity_poly.pdbx_seq_one_letter_code
_entity_poly.pdbx_strand_id
1 'polypeptide(L)'
;IGEGRREKERMEEAEAVRLIKSLCLILQELHSFNPPIIHRDVKPSNIILSEENEVFLLDVNAAKWYNPEKKEDTRLLGTMYYAAPEQLGYGFAASSVKTDIYAVGILLNVMLTGKFPKEEKASGSIWNIIEKCICYETEKRFTDTELIEALDTFLKEEDGLINGR
;
A
#
# COMPACT_ATOMS: atom_id res chain seq x y z
N ILE A 1 1.90 -18.56 26.76
CA ILE A 1 3.00 -18.56 25.77
C ILE A 1 2.58 -17.94 24.42
N GLY A 2 1.33 -17.50 24.25
CA GLY A 2 0.79 -16.97 23.00
C GLY A 2 0.69 -15.45 22.86
N GLU A 3 0.79 -14.70 23.95
CA GLU A 3 0.54 -13.25 23.94
C GLU A 3 1.75 -12.39 23.56
N GLY A 4 2.95 -12.87 23.81
CA GLY A 4 4.17 -12.08 23.55
C GLY A 4 4.59 -11.96 22.08
N ARG A 5 3.96 -12.68 21.14
CA ARG A 5 4.29 -12.61 19.70
C ARG A 5 3.40 -11.64 18.92
N ARG A 6 2.22 -11.32 19.44
CA ARG A 6 1.28 -10.42 18.72
C ARG A 6 1.62 -8.95 18.86
N GLU A 7 2.26 -8.54 19.94
CA GLU A 7 2.67 -7.14 20.14
C GLU A 7 3.85 -6.72 19.25
N LYS A 8 4.64 -7.66 18.75
CA LYS A 8 5.76 -7.38 17.82
C LYS A 8 5.35 -7.20 16.35
N GLU A 9 4.10 -7.46 16.02
CA GLU A 9 3.62 -7.39 14.63
C GLU A 9 3.01 -6.04 14.26
N ARG A 10 2.82 -5.16 15.22
CA ARG A 10 2.29 -3.81 14.99
C ARG A 10 3.43 -2.80 14.97
N MET A 11 3.45 -2.03 13.91
CA MET A 11 4.41 -0.96 13.75
C MET A 11 3.89 0.33 14.36
N GLU A 12 4.79 1.17 14.90
CA GLU A 12 4.43 2.49 15.36
C GLU A 12 3.90 3.34 14.18
N GLU A 13 2.87 4.14 14.45
CA GLU A 13 2.12 4.85 13.42
C GLU A 13 3.00 5.78 12.57
N ALA A 14 3.81 6.63 13.21
CA ALA A 14 4.70 7.53 12.48
C ALA A 14 5.75 6.78 11.64
N GLU A 15 6.27 5.69 12.15
CA GLU A 15 7.22 4.84 11.43
C GLU A 15 6.56 4.21 10.20
N ALA A 16 5.37 3.62 10.36
CA ALA A 16 4.61 3.04 9.26
C ALA A 16 4.34 4.08 8.17
N VAL A 17 3.91 5.26 8.54
CA VAL A 17 3.62 6.35 7.59
C VAL A 17 4.87 6.80 6.84
N ARG A 18 6.01 6.89 7.50
CA ARG A 18 7.29 7.22 6.82
C ARG A 18 7.69 6.18 5.79
N LEU A 19 7.54 4.90 6.14
CA LEU A 19 7.85 3.80 5.21
C LEU A 19 6.89 3.80 4.02
N ILE A 20 5.61 3.98 4.26
CA ILE A 20 4.60 4.08 3.20
C ILE A 20 4.85 5.29 2.31
N LYS A 21 5.22 6.44 2.87
CA LYS A 21 5.60 7.61 2.06
C LYS A 21 6.78 7.30 1.14
N SER A 22 7.81 6.64 1.65
CA SER A 22 8.96 6.22 0.83
C SER A 22 8.53 5.31 -0.30
N LEU A 23 7.63 4.36 -0.04
CA LEU A 23 7.05 3.50 -1.06
C LEU A 23 6.27 4.31 -2.10
N CYS A 24 5.49 5.27 -1.67
CA CYS A 24 4.70 6.13 -2.56
C CYS A 24 5.59 6.97 -3.50
N LEU A 25 6.75 7.41 -3.03
CA LEU A 25 7.71 8.12 -3.88
C LEU A 25 8.29 7.22 -4.98
N ILE A 26 8.54 5.95 -4.67
CA ILE A 26 8.96 4.95 -5.66
C ILE A 26 7.86 4.74 -6.70
N LEU A 27 6.63 4.54 -6.24
CA LEU A 27 5.47 4.34 -7.12
C LEU A 27 5.22 5.56 -8.00
N GLN A 28 5.33 6.76 -7.44
CA GLN A 28 5.18 8.00 -8.21
C GLN A 28 6.17 8.06 -9.38
N GLU A 29 7.40 7.65 -9.15
CA GLU A 29 8.41 7.59 -10.19
C GLU A 29 8.01 6.59 -11.29
N LEU A 30 7.59 5.38 -10.93
CA LEU A 30 7.09 4.39 -11.88
C LEU A 30 5.89 4.89 -12.67
N HIS A 31 4.96 5.53 -11.98
CA HIS A 31 3.74 6.07 -12.61
C HIS A 31 4.00 7.28 -13.51
N SER A 32 5.16 7.93 -13.36
CA SER A 32 5.55 9.08 -14.18
C SER A 32 6.06 8.71 -15.57
N PHE A 33 6.34 7.45 -15.81
CA PHE A 33 6.72 6.99 -17.16
C PHE A 33 5.56 7.11 -18.14
N ASN A 34 5.87 7.22 -19.42
CA ASN A 34 4.87 7.28 -20.47
C ASN A 34 5.09 6.14 -21.49
N PRO A 35 4.24 5.10 -21.50
CA PRO A 35 3.08 4.88 -20.60
C PRO A 35 3.51 4.58 -19.16
N PRO A 36 2.62 4.83 -18.17
CA PRO A 36 2.93 4.55 -16.78
C PRO A 36 3.23 3.07 -16.54
N ILE A 37 4.19 2.82 -15.66
CA ILE A 37 4.46 1.47 -15.17
C ILE A 37 3.61 1.25 -13.92
N ILE A 38 2.68 0.32 -13.99
CA ILE A 38 1.83 -0.07 -12.87
C ILE A 38 2.47 -1.32 -12.25
N HIS A 39 2.73 -1.30 -10.96
CA HIS A 39 3.38 -2.44 -10.30
C HIS A 39 2.47 -3.66 -10.21
N ARG A 40 1.22 -3.49 -9.83
CA ARG A 40 0.13 -4.47 -9.72
C ARG A 40 0.28 -5.52 -8.60
N ASP A 41 1.38 -5.51 -7.87
CA ASP A 41 1.62 -6.52 -6.82
C ASP A 41 2.34 -5.92 -5.61
N VAL A 42 1.87 -4.78 -5.16
CA VAL A 42 2.37 -4.11 -3.95
C VAL A 42 1.88 -4.89 -2.73
N LYS A 43 2.82 -5.53 -2.02
CA LYS A 43 2.56 -6.33 -0.82
C LYS A 43 3.85 -6.50 -0.03
N PRO A 44 3.80 -6.93 1.25
CA PRO A 44 4.99 -7.04 2.09
C PRO A 44 6.12 -7.89 1.51
N SER A 45 5.79 -9.00 0.84
CA SER A 45 6.80 -9.89 0.26
C SER A 45 7.60 -9.26 -0.89
N ASN A 46 7.12 -8.15 -1.46
CA ASN A 46 7.79 -7.41 -2.53
C ASN A 46 8.49 -6.14 -2.02
N ILE A 47 8.54 -5.95 -0.72
CA ILE A 47 9.16 -4.77 -0.12
C ILE A 47 10.30 -5.23 0.78
N ILE A 48 11.47 -4.63 0.57
CA ILE A 48 12.64 -4.87 1.41
C ILE A 48 12.96 -3.58 2.15
N LEU A 49 13.25 -3.74 3.44
CA LEU A 49 13.81 -2.66 4.26
C LEU A 49 15.29 -2.95 4.50
N SER A 50 16.14 -1.97 4.24
CA SER A 50 17.55 -2.05 4.64
C SER A 50 17.68 -1.84 6.14
N GLU A 51 18.86 -2.11 6.67
CA GLU A 51 19.20 -1.82 8.08
C GLU A 51 19.06 -0.32 8.42
N GLU A 52 19.16 0.53 7.40
CA GLU A 52 19.01 1.99 7.49
C GLU A 52 17.57 2.47 7.26
N ASN A 53 16.61 1.53 7.20
CA ASN A 53 15.19 1.79 6.92
C ASN A 53 14.91 2.37 5.52
N GLU A 54 15.78 2.12 4.57
CA GLU A 54 15.51 2.44 3.17
C GLU A 54 14.56 1.40 2.58
N VAL A 55 13.57 1.86 1.84
CA VAL A 55 12.54 1.02 1.20
C VAL A 55 12.98 0.67 -0.21
N PHE A 56 12.94 -0.61 -0.53
CA PHE A 56 13.15 -1.13 -1.88
C PHE A 56 11.92 -1.91 -2.31
N LEU A 57 11.42 -1.62 -3.48
CA LEU A 57 10.30 -2.35 -4.08
C LEU A 57 10.84 -3.32 -5.11
N LEU A 58 10.56 -4.61 -4.91
CA LEU A 58 10.98 -5.65 -5.85
C LEU A 58 10.18 -5.54 -7.14
N ASP A 59 10.89 -5.67 -8.26
CA ASP A 59 10.30 -5.76 -9.58
C ASP A 59 9.74 -7.15 -9.80
N VAL A 60 8.41 -7.25 -9.84
CA VAL A 60 7.75 -8.53 -10.02
C VAL A 60 7.49 -8.76 -11.50
N ASN A 61 8.28 -9.60 -12.11
CA ASN A 61 8.13 -9.97 -13.52
C ASN A 61 6.73 -10.50 -13.87
N ALA A 62 6.04 -11.12 -12.91
CA ALA A 62 4.67 -11.59 -13.08
C ALA A 62 3.68 -10.46 -13.39
N ALA A 63 3.94 -9.25 -12.93
CA ALA A 63 3.11 -8.09 -13.23
C ALA A 63 3.29 -7.60 -14.68
N LYS A 64 4.46 -7.85 -15.26
CA LYS A 64 4.81 -7.41 -16.62
C LYS A 64 4.41 -8.40 -17.71
N TRP A 65 4.34 -9.67 -17.37
CA TRP A 65 4.14 -10.76 -18.30
C TRP A 65 2.84 -11.49 -18.02
N TYR A 66 1.73 -10.80 -18.26
CA TYR A 66 0.44 -11.46 -18.21
C TYR A 66 0.33 -12.46 -19.34
N ASN A 67 0.15 -13.73 -18.98
CA ASN A 67 -0.20 -14.76 -19.92
C ASN A 67 -1.68 -15.13 -19.71
N PRO A 68 -2.59 -14.73 -20.64
CA PRO A 68 -4.02 -15.03 -20.51
C PRO A 68 -4.34 -16.54 -20.50
N GLU A 69 -3.39 -17.38 -20.92
CA GLU A 69 -3.54 -18.84 -20.93
C GLU A 69 -3.23 -19.48 -19.58
N LYS A 70 -2.52 -18.80 -18.68
CA LYS A 70 -2.28 -19.25 -17.31
C LYS A 70 -3.38 -18.78 -16.39
N LYS A 71 -4.49 -19.49 -16.37
CA LYS A 71 -5.64 -19.20 -15.51
C LYS A 71 -5.43 -19.57 -14.03
N GLU A 72 -4.36 -20.25 -13.69
CA GLU A 72 -4.13 -20.79 -12.35
C GLU A 72 -2.71 -20.48 -11.91
N ASP A 73 -2.50 -19.25 -11.42
CA ASP A 73 -1.33 -18.99 -10.64
C ASP A 73 -1.69 -19.07 -9.14
N THR A 74 -1.15 -20.05 -8.44
CA THR A 74 -1.30 -20.22 -6.99
C THR A 74 -0.73 -19.03 -6.21
N ARG A 75 0.07 -18.18 -6.85
CA ARG A 75 0.53 -16.90 -6.31
C ARG A 75 -0.59 -15.88 -6.15
N LEU A 76 -1.71 -16.07 -6.86
CA LEU A 76 -2.87 -15.17 -6.79
C LEU A 76 -3.54 -15.16 -5.42
N LEU A 77 -3.53 -16.26 -4.66
CA LEU A 77 -4.24 -16.32 -3.38
C LEU A 77 -3.71 -15.33 -2.34
N GLY A 78 -2.40 -15.23 -2.14
CA GLY A 78 -1.80 -14.23 -1.25
C GLY A 78 -1.92 -12.80 -1.80
N THR A 79 -1.84 -12.66 -3.11
CA THR A 79 -1.96 -11.39 -3.83
C THR A 79 -3.38 -10.84 -3.82
N MET A 80 -4.41 -11.70 -3.80
CA MET A 80 -5.82 -11.29 -3.81
C MET A 80 -6.22 -10.38 -2.65
N TYR A 81 -5.57 -10.51 -1.50
CA TYR A 81 -5.87 -9.67 -0.33
C TYR A 81 -5.43 -8.22 -0.51
N TYR A 82 -4.42 -7.97 -1.33
CA TYR A 82 -3.90 -6.64 -1.65
C TYR A 82 -4.41 -6.11 -3.00
N ALA A 83 -5.00 -6.97 -3.81
CA ALA A 83 -5.45 -6.63 -5.15
C ALA A 83 -6.67 -5.71 -5.13
N ALA A 84 -6.63 -4.67 -5.96
CA ALA A 84 -7.75 -3.78 -6.14
C ALA A 84 -8.93 -4.50 -6.81
N PRO A 85 -10.18 -4.07 -6.55
CA PRO A 85 -11.38 -4.70 -7.13
C PRO A 85 -11.35 -4.81 -8.65
N GLU A 86 -10.82 -3.82 -9.34
CA GLU A 86 -10.70 -3.82 -10.80
C GLU A 86 -9.78 -4.91 -11.33
N GLN A 87 -8.79 -5.36 -10.54
CA GLN A 87 -7.90 -6.44 -10.93
C GLN A 87 -8.60 -7.79 -10.90
N LEU A 88 -9.59 -7.96 -10.04
CA LEU A 88 -10.28 -9.24 -9.83
C LEU A 88 -11.38 -9.52 -10.83
N GLY A 89 -11.93 -8.50 -11.49
CA GLY A 89 -13.08 -8.63 -12.37
C GLY A 89 -12.84 -8.36 -13.85
N TYR A 90 -11.85 -7.54 -14.19
CA TYR A 90 -11.71 -6.97 -15.54
C TYR A 90 -10.35 -7.19 -16.20
N GLY A 91 -9.46 -7.96 -15.54
CA GLY A 91 -8.13 -8.24 -16.07
C GLY A 91 -7.18 -7.01 -16.04
N PHE A 92 -6.06 -7.14 -16.74
CA PHE A 92 -5.00 -6.13 -16.71
C PHE A 92 -5.37 -4.80 -17.37
N ALA A 93 -6.32 -4.83 -18.30
CA ALA A 93 -6.76 -3.62 -19.01
C ALA A 93 -7.43 -2.60 -18.09
N ALA A 94 -7.96 -3.05 -16.94
CA ALA A 94 -8.59 -2.18 -15.95
C ALA A 94 -7.60 -1.59 -14.94
N SER A 95 -6.35 -2.03 -14.93
CA SER A 95 -5.33 -1.51 -14.02
C SER A 95 -4.89 -0.10 -14.39
N SER A 96 -4.68 0.72 -13.38
CA SER A 96 -4.18 2.09 -13.52
C SER A 96 -3.25 2.41 -12.36
N VAL A 97 -2.72 3.62 -12.32
CA VAL A 97 -1.92 4.10 -11.18
C VAL A 97 -2.70 3.99 -9.86
N LYS A 98 -4.03 4.14 -9.92
CA LYS A 98 -4.94 4.01 -8.76
C LYS A 98 -5.02 2.58 -8.22
N THR A 99 -4.66 1.59 -9.02
CA THR A 99 -4.59 0.18 -8.61
C THR A 99 -3.50 -0.03 -7.56
N ASP A 100 -2.33 0.58 -7.75
CA ASP A 100 -1.24 0.54 -6.78
C ASP A 100 -1.60 1.32 -5.50
N ILE A 101 -2.33 2.42 -5.63
CA ILE A 101 -2.81 3.22 -4.48
C ILE A 101 -3.70 2.38 -3.55
N TYR A 102 -4.59 1.57 -4.11
CA TYR A 102 -5.42 0.66 -3.32
C TYR A 102 -4.55 -0.30 -2.48
N ALA A 103 -3.58 -0.92 -3.10
CA ALA A 103 -2.68 -1.87 -2.42
C ALA A 103 -1.87 -1.17 -1.31
N VAL A 104 -1.43 0.05 -1.51
CA VAL A 104 -0.77 0.87 -0.48
C VAL A 104 -1.67 1.08 0.73
N GLY A 105 -2.94 1.38 0.52
CA GLY A 105 -3.91 1.56 1.61
C GLY A 105 -4.09 0.28 2.43
N ILE A 106 -4.25 -0.86 1.77
CA ILE A 106 -4.32 -2.16 2.44
C ILE A 106 -3.04 -2.43 3.24
N LEU A 107 -1.88 -2.21 2.64
CA LEU A 107 -0.59 -2.43 3.29
C LEU A 107 -0.43 -1.56 4.54
N LEU A 108 -0.77 -0.29 4.48
CA LEU A 108 -0.70 0.61 5.64
C LEU A 108 -1.58 0.11 6.79
N ASN A 109 -2.79 -0.33 6.50
CA ASN A 109 -3.67 -0.91 7.52
C ASN A 109 -3.06 -2.17 8.16
N VAL A 110 -2.48 -3.04 7.34
CA VAL A 110 -1.84 -4.27 7.83
C VAL A 110 -0.62 -3.95 8.70
N MET A 111 0.17 -2.95 8.33
CA MET A 111 1.31 -2.51 9.14
C MET A 111 0.89 -2.01 10.53
N LEU A 112 -0.24 -1.32 10.60
CA LEU A 112 -0.74 -0.72 11.84
C LEU A 112 -1.52 -1.69 12.73
N THR A 113 -2.26 -2.62 12.15
CA THR A 113 -3.17 -3.51 12.88
C THR A 113 -2.75 -4.97 12.87
N GLY A 114 -1.88 -5.37 11.95
CA GLY A 114 -1.57 -6.76 11.66
C GLY A 114 -2.68 -7.51 10.92
N LYS A 115 -3.73 -6.80 10.49
CA LYS A 115 -4.91 -7.39 9.86
C LYS A 115 -5.39 -6.60 8.65
N PHE A 116 -6.17 -7.25 7.80
CA PHE A 116 -6.85 -6.58 6.70
C PHE A 116 -8.01 -5.71 7.21
N PRO A 117 -8.40 -4.64 6.47
CA PRO A 117 -9.45 -3.72 6.92
C PRO A 117 -10.80 -4.37 7.22
N LYS A 118 -11.11 -5.51 6.59
CA LYS A 118 -12.33 -6.28 6.88
C LYS A 118 -12.35 -6.87 8.28
N GLU A 119 -11.19 -7.15 8.84
CA GLU A 119 -11.05 -7.73 10.17
C GLU A 119 -10.86 -6.66 11.24
N GLU A 120 -9.96 -5.71 10.99
CA GLU A 120 -9.67 -4.59 11.89
C GLU A 120 -9.24 -3.37 11.08
N LYS A 121 -9.90 -2.25 11.32
CA LYS A 121 -9.53 -0.95 10.75
C LYS A 121 -8.55 -0.23 11.68
N ALA A 122 -7.54 0.42 11.11
CA ALA A 122 -6.67 1.30 11.87
C ALA A 122 -7.50 2.40 12.55
N SER A 123 -7.12 2.78 13.75
CA SER A 123 -7.84 3.78 14.53
C SER A 123 -7.29 5.19 14.29
N GLY A 124 -8.13 6.20 14.52
CA GLY A 124 -7.74 7.60 14.44
C GLY A 124 -7.75 8.17 13.01
N SER A 125 -7.12 9.32 12.85
CA SER A 125 -7.15 10.07 11.58
C SER A 125 -6.46 9.36 10.42
N ILE A 126 -5.55 8.44 10.70
CA ILE A 126 -4.88 7.66 9.65
C ILE A 126 -5.88 6.81 8.86
N TRP A 127 -6.97 6.39 9.47
CA TRP A 127 -8.02 5.65 8.77
C TRP A 127 -8.62 6.46 7.61
N ASN A 128 -8.76 7.77 7.76
CA ASN A 128 -9.27 8.63 6.68
C ASN A 128 -8.41 8.55 5.41
N ILE A 129 -7.10 8.43 5.58
CA ILE A 129 -6.17 8.25 4.46
C ILE A 129 -6.33 6.85 3.87
N ILE A 130 -6.34 5.82 4.71
CA ILE A 130 -6.52 4.44 4.26
C ILE A 130 -7.83 4.26 3.51
N GLU A 131 -8.93 4.75 4.08
CA GLU A 131 -10.26 4.65 3.49
C GLU A 131 -10.32 5.24 2.08
N LYS A 132 -9.69 6.40 1.88
CA LYS A 132 -9.63 7.03 0.55
C LYS A 132 -8.75 6.25 -0.43
N CYS A 133 -7.67 5.63 0.04
CA CYS A 133 -6.87 4.75 -0.81
C CYS A 133 -7.66 3.55 -1.34
N ILE A 134 -8.52 2.97 -0.50
CA ILE A 134 -9.23 1.72 -0.80
C ILE A 134 -10.69 1.91 -1.28
N CYS A 135 -11.05 3.12 -1.69
CA CYS A 135 -12.35 3.35 -2.33
C CYS A 135 -12.58 2.36 -3.47
N TYR A 136 -13.80 1.83 -3.56
CA TYR A 136 -14.18 0.93 -4.64
C TYR A 136 -14.03 1.63 -6.01
N GLU A 137 -14.54 2.85 -6.09
CA GLU A 137 -14.41 3.68 -7.29
C GLU A 137 -13.00 4.26 -7.42
N THR A 138 -12.33 3.91 -8.51
CA THR A 138 -10.93 4.31 -8.75
C THR A 138 -10.74 5.82 -8.76
N GLU A 139 -11.67 6.56 -9.34
CA GLU A 139 -11.61 8.02 -9.44
C GLU A 139 -11.69 8.75 -8.09
N LYS A 140 -12.22 8.09 -7.06
CA LYS A 140 -12.30 8.65 -5.71
C LYS A 140 -11.04 8.43 -4.88
N ARG A 141 -10.14 7.56 -5.33
CA ARG A 141 -8.87 7.33 -4.66
C ARG A 141 -7.94 8.52 -4.84
N PHE A 142 -6.94 8.61 -3.98
CA PHE A 142 -5.87 9.58 -4.15
C PHE A 142 -5.15 9.41 -5.49
N THR A 143 -4.64 10.51 -6.04
CA THR A 143 -3.50 10.48 -6.96
C THR A 143 -2.22 10.24 -6.15
N ASP A 144 -1.10 9.92 -6.81
CA ASP A 144 0.20 9.79 -6.13
C ASP A 144 0.55 11.03 -5.32
N THR A 145 0.44 12.19 -5.95
CA THR A 145 0.77 13.49 -5.31
C THR A 145 -0.14 13.78 -4.12
N GLU A 146 -1.44 13.58 -4.27
CA GLU A 146 -2.41 13.77 -3.18
C GLU A 146 -2.12 12.86 -1.99
N LEU A 147 -1.79 11.59 -2.24
CA LEU A 147 -1.47 10.64 -1.17
C LEU A 147 -0.19 11.06 -0.43
N ILE A 148 0.86 11.42 -1.16
CA ILE A 148 2.11 11.86 -0.57
C ILE A 148 1.89 13.12 0.29
N GLU A 149 1.11 14.08 -0.19
CA GLU A 149 0.76 15.27 0.55
C GLU A 149 -0.05 14.96 1.83
N ALA A 150 -0.99 14.03 1.75
CA ALA A 150 -1.77 13.61 2.91
C ALA A 150 -0.90 12.94 3.98
N LEU A 151 0.04 12.09 3.57
CA LEU A 151 1.00 11.45 4.46
C LEU A 151 1.95 12.48 5.10
N ASP A 152 2.43 13.45 4.32
CA ASP A 152 3.25 14.54 4.84
C ASP A 152 2.51 15.39 5.87
N THR A 153 1.27 15.74 5.59
CA THR A 153 0.43 16.50 6.51
C THR A 153 0.23 15.73 7.81
N PHE A 154 -0.05 14.43 7.71
CA PHE A 154 -0.18 13.57 8.88
C PHE A 154 1.08 13.57 9.74
N LEU A 155 2.25 13.43 9.15
CA LEU A 155 3.53 13.44 9.87
C LEU A 155 3.81 14.79 10.54
N LYS A 156 3.47 15.89 9.89
CA LYS A 156 3.63 17.23 10.47
C LYS A 156 2.70 17.47 11.66
N GLU A 157 1.48 16.96 11.60
CA GLU A 157 0.52 17.05 12.70
C GLU A 157 1.01 16.24 13.90
N GLU A 158 1.55 15.05 13.69
CA GLU A 158 2.16 14.24 14.74
C GLU A 158 3.37 14.94 15.37
N ASP A 159 4.27 15.48 14.56
CA ASP A 159 5.43 16.25 15.05
C ASP A 159 4.99 17.52 15.80
N GLY A 160 3.93 18.19 15.34
CA GLY A 160 3.35 19.35 16.00
C GLY A 160 2.77 19.02 17.38
N LEU A 161 2.13 17.85 17.54
CA LEU A 161 1.64 17.39 18.83
C LEU A 161 2.77 17.07 19.81
N ILE A 162 3.90 16.55 19.33
CA ILE A 162 5.08 16.27 20.15
C ILE A 162 5.82 17.55 20.54
N ASN A 163 5.96 18.51 19.61
CA ASN A 163 6.73 19.73 19.79
C ASN A 163 5.89 20.91 20.34
N GLY A 164 4.59 20.80 20.35
CA GLY A 164 3.65 21.83 20.83
C GLY A 164 3.44 21.85 22.34
N ARG A 165 4.29 21.17 23.11
CA ARG A 165 4.22 21.14 24.58
C ARG A 165 5.24 22.06 25.22
#